data_1104cefb60bce11ed1804eaff56a8943
#
_entry.id   1104cefb60bce11ed1804eaff56a8943
#
_cell.length_a   1.000
_cell.length_b   1.000
_cell.length_c   1.000
_cell.angle_alpha   90.00
_cell.angle_beta   90.00
_cell.angle_gamma   90.00
#
_symmetry.space_group_name_H-M   'P 1'
#
loop_
_entity.id
_entity.type
_entity.pdbx_description
1 polymer ?
#
loop_
_entity_poly.entity_id
_entity_poly.type
_entity_poly.pdbx_seq_one_letter_code
_entity_poly.pdbx_strand_id
1 'polypeptide(L)'
;MPIKTDELRTQPLGPMPTPAELGSVHPITDDVADRIAQSRRQIENILTGEDDRLLAIVGPCSVHDTEAAIDYAKRLSEIQDKYKDELFIVMRTYFEKPRTVVGWKGLITDPNLDGSYALEAGLHKARKLLLDINKLGLATATEFLDMITGQYIADLITWGAIGARTTESQIHREMASALSCPVGFKNGTNGNVKIAIDAIRASQASHYFYSPDKNGRMTVYRTSGNPFGHIILRGGEKGPNFDEASVKQACDSLAEFGLPERLIVDFSHANCQKQHRKQLDVARDICTQIKSGSTRIAGIMAESFIMEGNQPMTDINNLTYGQSITDPCLGWDDTVTMLDMLAEAVKSAK
;
A
#
# COMPACT_ATOMS: atom_id res chain seq x y z
N MET A 1 -2.93 -32.21 39.28
CA MET A 1 -2.26 -31.46 38.21
C MET A 1 -2.69 -30.00 38.35
N PRO A 2 -1.81 -29.02 38.17
CA PRO A 2 -2.21 -27.62 38.20
C PRO A 2 -3.25 -27.34 37.10
N ILE A 3 -4.21 -26.47 37.42
CA ILE A 3 -5.22 -26.04 36.45
C ILE A 3 -4.50 -25.20 35.36
N LYS A 4 -4.68 -25.56 34.07
CA LYS A 4 -4.15 -24.80 32.94
C LYS A 4 -4.91 -23.50 32.84
N THR A 5 -4.21 -22.35 32.83
CA THR A 5 -4.79 -21.00 32.78
C THR A 5 -4.47 -20.24 31.50
N ASP A 6 -3.56 -20.75 30.65
CA ASP A 6 -3.14 -20.21 29.39
C ASP A 6 -3.23 -21.24 28.26
N GLU A 7 -3.15 -20.79 27.01
CA GLU A 7 -3.27 -21.63 25.80
C GLU A 7 -4.53 -22.52 25.76
N LEU A 8 -5.63 -22.04 26.33
CA LEU A 8 -6.90 -22.80 26.39
C LEU A 8 -7.64 -22.81 25.04
N ARG A 9 -7.30 -21.89 24.13
CA ARG A 9 -7.99 -21.66 22.84
C ARG A 9 -7.03 -21.66 21.65
N THR A 10 -5.78 -22.04 21.85
CA THR A 10 -4.74 -22.09 20.82
C THR A 10 -4.18 -23.50 20.68
N GLN A 11 -3.83 -23.86 19.46
CA GLN A 11 -3.13 -25.09 19.13
C GLN A 11 -1.93 -24.75 18.24
N PRO A 12 -0.69 -25.04 18.63
CA PRO A 12 0.45 -24.87 17.74
C PRO A 12 0.36 -25.89 16.59
N LEU A 13 0.53 -25.42 15.36
CA LEU A 13 0.52 -26.27 14.15
C LEU A 13 1.92 -26.62 13.69
N GLY A 14 2.91 -25.77 13.96
CA GLY A 14 4.32 -25.97 13.60
C GLY A 14 5.09 -24.65 13.56
N PRO A 15 6.42 -24.73 13.45
CA PRO A 15 7.26 -23.55 13.24
C PRO A 15 7.07 -23.01 11.81
N MET A 16 7.25 -21.70 11.64
CA MET A 16 7.40 -21.06 10.36
C MET A 16 8.90 -20.88 10.03
N PRO A 17 9.30 -20.80 8.74
CA PRO A 17 10.65 -20.42 8.38
C PRO A 17 10.95 -19.03 8.95
N THR A 18 12.20 -18.80 9.33
CA THR A 18 12.64 -17.46 9.74
C THR A 18 12.71 -16.51 8.53
N PRO A 19 12.67 -15.19 8.73
CA PRO A 19 12.89 -14.23 7.64
C PRO A 19 14.22 -14.45 6.90
N ALA A 20 15.28 -14.86 7.60
CA ALA A 20 16.59 -15.16 7.00
C ALA A 20 16.54 -16.41 6.09
N GLU A 21 15.87 -17.48 6.54
CA GLU A 21 15.67 -18.69 5.73
C GLU A 21 14.88 -18.38 4.45
N LEU A 22 13.76 -17.66 4.57
CA LEU A 22 12.98 -17.24 3.40
C LEU A 22 13.80 -16.33 2.47
N GLY A 23 14.58 -15.40 3.03
CA GLY A 23 15.49 -14.53 2.29
C GLY A 23 16.56 -15.31 1.54
N SER A 24 17.05 -16.42 2.10
CA SER A 24 18.03 -17.32 1.45
C SER A 24 17.44 -18.05 0.25
N VAL A 25 16.16 -18.42 0.32
CA VAL A 25 15.45 -19.08 -0.79
C VAL A 25 15.12 -18.07 -1.90
N HIS A 26 14.78 -16.83 -1.53
CA HIS A 26 14.44 -15.73 -2.45
C HIS A 26 15.34 -14.51 -2.17
N PRO A 27 16.64 -14.58 -2.54
CA PRO A 27 17.59 -13.51 -2.23
C PRO A 27 17.32 -12.27 -3.09
N ILE A 28 17.48 -11.11 -2.46
CA ILE A 28 17.54 -9.84 -3.17
C ILE A 28 18.92 -9.75 -3.87
N THR A 29 18.92 -9.27 -5.11
CA THR A 29 20.18 -8.99 -5.85
C THR A 29 20.59 -7.54 -5.66
N ASP A 30 21.87 -7.21 -5.84
CA ASP A 30 22.40 -5.87 -5.62
C ASP A 30 21.69 -4.83 -6.51
N ASP A 31 21.43 -5.17 -7.77
CA ASP A 31 20.72 -4.28 -8.71
C ASP A 31 19.27 -4.02 -8.29
N VAL A 32 18.57 -5.01 -7.72
CA VAL A 32 17.21 -4.82 -7.16
C VAL A 32 17.28 -3.97 -5.89
N ALA A 33 18.24 -4.22 -5.01
CA ALA A 33 18.42 -3.44 -3.78
C ALA A 33 18.72 -1.96 -4.08
N ASP A 34 19.63 -1.68 -5.00
CA ASP A 34 19.96 -0.32 -5.45
C ASP A 34 18.75 0.40 -6.04
N ARG A 35 17.97 -0.29 -6.87
CA ARG A 35 16.75 0.25 -7.47
C ARG A 35 15.71 0.60 -6.42
N ILE A 36 15.47 -0.28 -5.45
CA ILE A 36 14.55 -0.02 -4.33
C ILE A 36 15.02 1.20 -3.54
N ALA A 37 16.30 1.27 -3.19
CA ALA A 37 16.85 2.41 -2.45
C ALA A 37 16.71 3.72 -3.24
N GLN A 38 16.95 3.70 -4.56
CA GLN A 38 16.75 4.85 -5.43
C GLN A 38 15.27 5.25 -5.51
N SER A 39 14.38 4.29 -5.70
CA SER A 39 12.94 4.53 -5.78
C SER A 39 12.38 5.12 -4.48
N ARG A 40 12.87 4.68 -3.31
CA ARG A 40 12.50 5.29 -2.02
C ARG A 40 12.88 6.76 -1.98
N ARG A 41 14.12 7.13 -2.36
CA ARG A 41 14.56 8.52 -2.42
C ARG A 41 13.74 9.37 -3.40
N GLN A 42 13.35 8.81 -4.54
CA GLN A 42 12.48 9.53 -5.49
C GLN A 42 11.10 9.82 -4.89
N ILE A 43 10.51 8.85 -4.18
CA ILE A 43 9.24 9.07 -3.47
C ILE A 43 9.40 10.10 -2.35
N GLU A 44 10.48 10.05 -1.58
CA GLU A 44 10.82 11.05 -0.56
C GLU A 44 10.87 12.46 -1.15
N ASN A 45 11.57 12.64 -2.29
CA ASN A 45 11.65 13.92 -3.00
C ASN A 45 10.28 14.39 -3.51
N ILE A 46 9.44 13.47 -4.02
CA ILE A 46 8.06 13.81 -4.42
C ILE A 46 7.25 14.30 -3.21
N LEU A 47 7.34 13.62 -2.07
CA LEU A 47 6.62 13.97 -0.86
C LEU A 47 7.06 15.31 -0.25
N THR A 48 8.33 15.67 -0.42
CA THR A 48 8.89 16.96 0.04
C THR A 48 8.74 18.09 -0.97
N GLY A 49 8.39 17.77 -2.22
CA GLY A 49 8.27 18.75 -3.31
C GLY A 49 9.59 19.09 -4.00
N GLU A 50 10.62 18.28 -3.81
CA GLU A 50 11.90 18.38 -4.53
C GLU A 50 11.85 17.73 -5.92
N ASP A 51 10.85 16.88 -6.16
CA ASP A 51 10.54 16.25 -7.43
C ASP A 51 9.09 16.60 -7.79
N ASP A 52 8.88 17.22 -8.96
CA ASP A 52 7.58 17.71 -9.42
C ASP A 52 6.70 16.64 -10.06
N ARG A 53 7.16 15.40 -10.12
CA ARG A 53 6.33 14.29 -10.59
C ARG A 53 5.22 13.96 -9.60
N LEU A 54 4.14 13.40 -10.11
CA LEU A 54 3.05 12.87 -9.30
C LEU A 54 3.30 11.38 -9.00
N LEU A 55 3.24 10.98 -7.74
CA LEU A 55 3.28 9.57 -7.35
C LEU A 55 1.98 8.88 -7.74
N ALA A 56 2.04 7.85 -8.57
CA ALA A 56 0.88 7.07 -9.01
C ALA A 56 0.96 5.63 -8.50
N ILE A 57 0.22 5.33 -7.42
CA ILE A 57 0.19 4.00 -6.78
C ILE A 57 -1.01 3.24 -7.34
N VAL A 58 -0.78 2.32 -8.28
CA VAL A 58 -1.85 1.62 -9.01
C VAL A 58 -1.68 0.10 -8.95
N GLY A 59 -2.77 -0.62 -8.89
CA GLY A 59 -2.77 -2.08 -8.87
C GLY A 59 -3.98 -2.67 -8.15
N PRO A 60 -4.09 -4.01 -8.05
CA PRO A 60 -5.26 -4.67 -7.51
C PRO A 60 -5.57 -4.26 -6.07
N CYS A 61 -6.85 -4.34 -5.70
CA CYS A 61 -7.29 -4.15 -4.32
C CYS A 61 -6.54 -5.08 -3.36
N SER A 62 -6.38 -6.35 -3.77
CA SER A 62 -5.53 -7.34 -3.13
C SER A 62 -5.03 -8.34 -4.18
N VAL A 63 -3.82 -8.83 -3.98
CA VAL A 63 -3.25 -9.89 -4.82
C VAL A 63 -3.76 -11.24 -4.31
N HIS A 64 -4.44 -11.99 -5.16
CA HIS A 64 -4.85 -13.38 -4.89
C HIS A 64 -4.26 -14.36 -5.89
N ASP A 65 -3.98 -13.89 -7.11
CA ASP A 65 -3.38 -14.63 -8.21
C ASP A 65 -2.05 -13.98 -8.58
N THR A 66 -0.96 -14.71 -8.39
CA THR A 66 0.40 -14.21 -8.66
C THR A 66 0.72 -14.17 -10.14
N GLU A 67 0.10 -15.01 -10.97
CA GLU A 67 0.30 -15.00 -12.43
C GLU A 67 -0.37 -13.78 -13.06
N ALA A 68 -1.61 -13.51 -12.69
CA ALA A 68 -2.31 -12.32 -13.12
C ALA A 68 -1.63 -11.03 -12.60
N ALA A 69 -1.07 -11.05 -11.39
CA ALA A 69 -0.32 -9.92 -10.84
C ALA A 69 0.97 -9.64 -11.63
N ILE A 70 1.69 -10.67 -12.07
CA ILE A 70 2.87 -10.52 -12.94
C ILE A 70 2.49 -10.05 -14.34
N ASP A 71 1.37 -10.54 -14.91
CA ASP A 71 0.87 -10.02 -16.20
C ASP A 71 0.54 -8.51 -16.09
N TYR A 72 -0.15 -8.10 -15.03
CA TYR A 72 -0.41 -6.70 -14.76
C TYR A 72 0.89 -5.88 -14.59
N ALA A 73 1.88 -6.42 -13.87
CA ALA A 73 3.18 -5.79 -13.70
C ALA A 73 3.92 -5.58 -15.03
N LYS A 74 3.91 -6.58 -15.91
CA LYS A 74 4.51 -6.47 -17.26
C LYS A 74 3.88 -5.35 -18.06
N ARG A 75 2.54 -5.26 -18.07
CA ARG A 75 1.81 -4.17 -18.74
C ARG A 75 2.19 -2.79 -18.19
N LEU A 76 2.30 -2.65 -16.86
CA LEU A 76 2.75 -1.39 -16.25
C LEU A 76 4.21 -1.08 -16.62
N SER A 77 5.09 -2.08 -16.61
CA SER A 77 6.49 -1.92 -16.98
C SER A 77 6.66 -1.46 -18.42
N GLU A 78 5.84 -1.95 -19.35
CA GLU A 78 5.87 -1.55 -20.76
C GLU A 78 5.47 -0.09 -20.99
N ILE A 79 4.58 0.45 -20.15
CA ILE A 79 4.07 1.82 -20.33
C ILE A 79 4.73 2.85 -19.40
N GLN A 80 5.46 2.44 -18.36
CA GLN A 80 5.98 3.39 -17.36
C GLN A 80 6.91 4.46 -17.97
N ASP A 81 7.72 4.11 -18.97
CA ASP A 81 8.62 5.03 -19.62
C ASP A 81 7.89 6.15 -20.37
N LYS A 82 6.65 5.91 -20.82
CA LYS A 82 5.80 6.94 -21.44
C LYS A 82 5.50 8.09 -20.47
N TYR A 83 5.46 7.80 -19.18
CA TYR A 83 5.02 8.74 -18.14
C TYR A 83 6.15 9.22 -17.22
N LYS A 84 7.38 8.80 -17.43
CA LYS A 84 8.50 8.97 -16.49
C LYS A 84 8.82 10.42 -16.11
N ASP A 85 8.47 11.39 -16.98
CA ASP A 85 8.74 12.81 -16.77
C ASP A 85 7.62 13.49 -15.95
N GLU A 86 6.42 12.89 -15.88
CA GLU A 86 5.25 13.43 -15.17
C GLU A 86 4.84 12.57 -13.97
N LEU A 87 4.97 11.23 -14.08
CA LEU A 87 4.50 10.30 -13.05
C LEU A 87 5.64 9.40 -12.56
N PHE A 88 5.60 9.10 -11.27
CA PHE A 88 6.36 7.99 -10.70
C PHE A 88 5.41 6.85 -10.36
N ILE A 89 5.42 5.78 -11.17
CA ILE A 89 4.47 4.67 -11.04
C ILE A 89 4.98 3.65 -10.02
N VAL A 90 4.12 3.27 -9.08
CA VAL A 90 4.35 2.23 -8.07
C VAL A 90 3.23 1.22 -8.13
N MET A 91 3.56 -0.06 -8.22
CA MET A 91 2.55 -1.13 -8.24
C MET A 91 2.07 -1.48 -6.84
N ARG A 92 0.75 -1.48 -6.63
CA ARG A 92 0.12 -2.02 -5.43
C ARG A 92 0.25 -3.53 -5.39
N THR A 93 0.86 -4.04 -4.31
CA THR A 93 1.05 -5.48 -4.03
C THR A 93 0.52 -5.78 -2.62
N TYR A 94 -0.77 -5.63 -2.42
CA TYR A 94 -1.42 -5.83 -1.13
C TYR A 94 -1.71 -7.31 -0.91
N PHE A 95 -1.01 -7.93 0.02
CA PHE A 95 -1.08 -9.36 0.33
C PHE A 95 -1.96 -9.69 1.52
N GLU A 96 -2.34 -8.69 2.30
CA GLU A 96 -3.14 -8.82 3.49
C GLU A 96 -4.39 -7.98 3.38
N LYS A 97 -5.52 -8.49 3.88
CA LYS A 97 -6.80 -7.80 3.81
C LYS A 97 -7.42 -7.67 5.20
N PRO A 98 -7.55 -6.44 5.74
CA PRO A 98 -8.23 -6.25 7.01
C PRO A 98 -9.69 -6.61 6.88
N ARG A 99 -10.20 -7.43 7.84
CA ARG A 99 -11.59 -7.86 7.87
C ARG A 99 -12.28 -7.36 9.13
N THR A 100 -13.46 -6.79 8.98
CA THR A 100 -14.25 -6.32 10.12
C THR A 100 -14.87 -7.50 10.89
N VAL A 101 -15.25 -8.58 10.19
CA VAL A 101 -15.79 -9.80 10.79
C VAL A 101 -14.89 -10.97 10.40
N VAL A 102 -15.28 -11.76 9.42
CA VAL A 102 -14.52 -12.90 8.89
C VAL A 102 -14.43 -12.81 7.36
N GLY A 103 -13.52 -13.55 6.77
CA GLY A 103 -13.33 -13.61 5.32
C GLY A 103 -11.89 -13.93 4.96
N TRP A 104 -11.60 -14.06 3.68
CA TRP A 104 -10.25 -14.29 3.20
C TRP A 104 -9.32 -13.14 3.64
N LYS A 105 -8.24 -13.51 4.33
CA LYS A 105 -7.31 -12.57 4.97
C LYS A 105 -6.15 -12.12 4.07
N GLY A 106 -6.08 -12.65 2.85
CA GLY A 106 -5.04 -12.29 1.89
C GLY A 106 -4.13 -13.46 1.51
N LEU A 107 -3.29 -13.23 0.51
CA LEU A 107 -2.39 -14.24 -0.09
C LEU A 107 -1.44 -14.87 0.92
N ILE A 108 -0.91 -14.10 1.86
CA ILE A 108 0.04 -14.63 2.85
C ILE A 108 -0.66 -15.63 3.76
N THR A 109 -1.88 -15.33 4.20
CA THR A 109 -2.59 -16.17 5.17
C THR A 109 -3.23 -17.40 4.53
N ASP A 110 -3.85 -17.23 3.33
CA ASP A 110 -4.57 -18.31 2.63
C ASP A 110 -4.30 -18.21 1.11
N PRO A 111 -3.11 -18.68 0.69
CA PRO A 111 -2.65 -18.53 -0.70
C PRO A 111 -3.37 -19.41 -1.70
N ASN A 112 -4.12 -20.40 -1.23
CA ASN A 112 -4.85 -21.35 -2.08
C ASN A 112 -6.35 -21.04 -2.16
N LEU A 113 -6.84 -20.05 -1.40
CA LEU A 113 -8.26 -19.67 -1.34
C LEU A 113 -9.21 -20.79 -0.83
N ASP A 114 -8.66 -21.83 -0.19
CA ASP A 114 -9.36 -23.05 0.21
C ASP A 114 -9.53 -23.19 1.74
N GLY A 115 -9.07 -22.19 2.50
CA GLY A 115 -9.07 -22.20 3.96
C GLY A 115 -8.04 -23.16 4.58
N SER A 116 -7.06 -23.60 3.81
CA SER A 116 -5.95 -24.42 4.31
C SER A 116 -4.97 -23.62 5.17
N TYR A 117 -4.97 -22.29 5.05
CA TYR A 117 -4.08 -21.39 5.79
C TYR A 117 -2.60 -21.77 5.67
N ALA A 118 -2.14 -22.06 4.46
CA ALA A 118 -0.76 -22.44 4.16
C ALA A 118 0.18 -21.21 4.20
N LEU A 119 0.39 -20.63 5.40
CA LEU A 119 1.08 -19.34 5.60
C LEU A 119 2.50 -19.34 5.04
N GLU A 120 3.26 -20.41 5.22
CA GLU A 120 4.61 -20.56 4.68
C GLU A 120 4.61 -20.44 3.15
N ALA A 121 3.71 -21.17 2.47
CA ALA A 121 3.55 -21.06 1.03
C ALA A 121 3.13 -19.65 0.59
N GLY A 122 2.29 -18.99 1.39
CA GLY A 122 1.87 -17.61 1.18
C GLY A 122 3.03 -16.62 1.24
N LEU A 123 3.92 -16.75 2.22
CA LEU A 123 5.14 -15.94 2.35
C LEU A 123 6.09 -16.15 1.17
N HIS A 124 6.30 -17.41 0.74
CA HIS A 124 7.11 -17.72 -0.45
C HIS A 124 6.53 -17.07 -1.71
N LYS A 125 5.22 -17.19 -1.93
CA LYS A 125 4.53 -16.58 -3.08
C LYS A 125 4.66 -15.05 -3.05
N ALA A 126 4.42 -14.40 -1.90
CA ALA A 126 4.48 -12.95 -1.76
C ALA A 126 5.90 -12.41 -2.00
N ARG A 127 6.92 -13.00 -1.36
CA ARG A 127 8.31 -12.56 -1.52
C ARG A 127 8.82 -12.76 -2.95
N LYS A 128 8.53 -13.94 -3.54
CA LYS A 128 8.89 -14.23 -4.93
C LYS A 128 8.24 -13.23 -5.90
N LEU A 129 6.95 -12.95 -5.74
CA LEU A 129 6.23 -11.99 -6.57
C LEU A 129 6.85 -10.58 -6.48
N LEU A 130 7.18 -10.12 -5.28
CA LEU A 130 7.84 -8.82 -5.09
C LEU A 130 9.19 -8.75 -5.80
N LEU A 131 10.01 -9.81 -5.71
CA LEU A 131 11.27 -9.89 -6.44
C LEU A 131 11.07 -9.83 -7.95
N ASP A 132 10.10 -10.58 -8.47
CA ASP A 132 9.83 -10.64 -9.90
C ASP A 132 9.33 -9.27 -10.43
N ILE A 133 8.47 -8.56 -9.68
CA ILE A 133 8.01 -7.21 -10.03
C ILE A 133 9.17 -6.21 -9.99
N ASN A 134 10.00 -6.23 -8.94
CA ASN A 134 11.16 -5.35 -8.86
C ASN A 134 12.18 -5.61 -9.99
N LYS A 135 12.35 -6.86 -10.44
CA LYS A 135 13.19 -7.20 -11.61
C LYS A 135 12.66 -6.61 -12.93
N LEU A 136 11.33 -6.41 -13.05
CA LEU A 136 10.73 -5.71 -14.20
C LEU A 136 10.99 -4.19 -14.17
N GLY A 137 11.63 -3.66 -13.12
CA GLY A 137 11.90 -2.25 -12.98
C GLY A 137 10.79 -1.44 -12.33
N LEU A 138 9.77 -2.10 -11.78
CA LEU A 138 8.68 -1.44 -11.08
C LEU A 138 8.95 -1.35 -9.57
N ALA A 139 8.64 -0.20 -9.00
CA ALA A 139 8.56 -0.01 -7.56
C ALA A 139 7.29 -0.68 -7.00
N THR A 140 7.33 -1.14 -5.75
CA THR A 140 6.24 -1.89 -5.11
C THR A 140 5.70 -1.19 -3.88
N ALA A 141 4.39 -1.26 -3.68
CA ALA A 141 3.67 -0.72 -2.53
C ALA A 141 2.86 -1.81 -1.83
N THR A 142 2.84 -1.81 -0.48
CA THR A 142 1.97 -2.72 0.28
C THR A 142 1.33 -2.03 1.48
N GLU A 143 0.25 -2.62 2.02
CA GLU A 143 -0.26 -2.27 3.35
C GLU A 143 0.41 -3.17 4.38
N PHE A 144 1.00 -2.58 5.41
CA PHE A 144 1.52 -3.31 6.55
C PHE A 144 0.40 -3.49 7.57
N LEU A 145 -0.18 -4.68 7.61
CA LEU A 145 -1.30 -5.02 8.50
C LEU A 145 -0.84 -5.87 9.68
N ASP A 146 -0.18 -6.99 9.41
CA ASP A 146 0.41 -7.85 10.44
C ASP A 146 1.77 -7.31 10.89
N MET A 147 2.08 -7.47 12.19
CA MET A 147 3.31 -6.93 12.80
C MET A 147 4.57 -7.74 12.47
N ILE A 148 4.41 -8.96 11.97
CA ILE A 148 5.51 -9.90 11.73
C ILE A 148 5.82 -10.04 10.25
N THR A 149 4.80 -10.01 9.38
CA THR A 149 4.97 -10.20 7.92
C THR A 149 5.95 -9.21 7.30
N GLY A 150 6.02 -7.99 7.84
CA GLY A 150 7.02 -6.98 7.42
C GLY A 150 8.46 -7.48 7.52
N GLN A 151 8.79 -8.36 8.47
CA GLN A 151 10.14 -8.91 8.61
C GLN A 151 10.57 -9.76 7.40
N TYR A 152 9.60 -10.32 6.67
CA TYR A 152 9.83 -11.19 5.51
C TYR A 152 9.90 -10.46 4.18
N ILE A 153 9.27 -9.26 4.06
CA ILE A 153 9.06 -8.61 2.77
C ILE A 153 9.45 -7.12 2.72
N ALA A 154 9.67 -6.44 3.86
CA ALA A 154 9.87 -4.98 3.87
C ALA A 154 11.12 -4.52 3.10
N ASP A 155 12.14 -5.37 2.95
CA ASP A 155 13.33 -5.10 2.14
C ASP A 155 13.01 -4.94 0.63
N LEU A 156 11.88 -5.50 0.17
CA LEU A 156 11.41 -5.45 -1.21
C LEU A 156 10.32 -4.39 -1.46
N ILE A 157 9.93 -3.64 -0.43
CA ILE A 157 8.86 -2.63 -0.51
C ILE A 157 9.46 -1.23 -0.63
N THR A 158 8.94 -0.47 -1.60
CA THR A 158 9.37 0.91 -1.87
C THR A 158 8.50 1.93 -1.14
N TRP A 159 7.20 1.65 -0.96
CA TRP A 159 6.24 2.49 -0.28
C TRP A 159 5.26 1.66 0.56
N GLY A 160 4.95 2.12 1.77
CA GLY A 160 4.06 1.43 2.69
C GLY A 160 2.80 2.21 3.02
N ALA A 161 1.70 1.52 3.33
CA ALA A 161 0.49 2.11 3.87
C ALA A 161 0.13 1.52 5.24
N ILE A 162 -0.47 2.36 6.09
CA ILE A 162 -1.23 1.95 7.26
C ILE A 162 -2.72 2.21 6.96
N GLY A 163 -3.53 1.17 7.07
CA GLY A 163 -4.94 1.20 6.71
C GLY A 163 -5.81 2.01 7.67
N ALA A 164 -7.01 2.39 7.23
CA ALA A 164 -7.93 3.21 8.01
C ALA A 164 -8.36 2.59 9.35
N ARG A 165 -8.31 1.25 9.47
CA ARG A 165 -8.66 0.53 10.71
C ARG A 165 -7.49 0.42 11.68
N THR A 166 -6.26 0.67 11.22
CA THR A 166 -5.01 0.49 11.99
C THR A 166 -4.26 1.80 12.23
N THR A 167 -4.65 2.90 11.61
CA THR A 167 -4.03 4.23 11.79
C THR A 167 -4.09 4.71 13.25
N GLU A 168 -5.10 4.33 14.04
CA GLU A 168 -5.18 4.65 15.46
C GLU A 168 -4.33 3.72 16.35
N SER A 169 -3.89 2.58 15.84
CA SER A 169 -3.16 1.59 16.61
C SER A 169 -1.75 2.07 16.94
N GLN A 170 -1.40 2.10 18.23
CA GLN A 170 -0.07 2.44 18.70
C GLN A 170 1.02 1.57 18.08
N ILE A 171 0.82 0.25 18.06
CA ILE A 171 1.83 -0.67 17.52
C ILE A 171 2.07 -0.51 16.03
N HIS A 172 1.05 -0.11 15.24
CA HIS A 172 1.24 0.21 13.81
C HIS A 172 2.00 1.52 13.61
N ARG A 173 1.82 2.51 14.48
CA ARG A 173 2.58 3.77 14.46
C ARG A 173 4.05 3.54 14.83
N GLU A 174 4.31 2.67 15.82
CA GLU A 174 5.65 2.24 16.21
C GLU A 174 6.32 1.44 15.09
N MET A 175 5.61 0.50 14.45
CA MET A 175 6.09 -0.20 13.26
C MET A 175 6.44 0.77 12.14
N ALA A 176 5.57 1.73 11.83
CA ALA A 176 5.81 2.72 10.78
C ALA A 176 7.06 3.56 11.06
N SER A 177 7.38 3.84 12.34
CA SER A 177 8.62 4.54 12.73
C SER A 177 9.89 3.74 12.42
N ALA A 178 9.77 2.42 12.25
CA ALA A 178 10.88 1.50 11.96
C ALA A 178 11.03 1.19 10.47
N LEU A 179 9.98 1.39 9.67
CA LEU A 179 10.01 1.03 8.25
C LEU A 179 11.00 1.90 7.48
N SER A 180 11.77 1.27 6.60
CA SER A 180 12.78 1.93 5.78
C SER A 180 12.22 2.56 4.49
N CYS A 181 10.92 2.62 4.34
CA CYS A 181 10.23 3.25 3.21
C CYS A 181 9.30 4.37 3.70
N PRO A 182 8.93 5.34 2.85
CA PRO A 182 7.86 6.29 3.15
C PRO A 182 6.54 5.57 3.48
N VAL A 183 5.76 6.10 4.44
CA VAL A 183 4.53 5.46 4.93
C VAL A 183 3.36 6.43 4.87
N GLY A 184 2.33 6.05 4.12
CA GLY A 184 1.05 6.76 4.07
C GLY A 184 0.07 6.26 5.14
N PHE A 185 -0.55 7.16 5.87
CA PHE A 185 -1.59 6.86 6.86
C PHE A 185 -2.96 7.25 6.31
N LYS A 186 -3.86 6.27 6.15
CA LYS A 186 -5.23 6.56 5.73
C LYS A 186 -6.00 7.26 6.85
N ASN A 187 -6.81 8.26 6.49
CA ASN A 187 -7.79 8.81 7.44
C ASN A 187 -8.76 7.70 7.91
N GLY A 188 -9.36 7.89 9.08
CA GLY A 188 -10.29 6.92 9.67
C GLY A 188 -11.49 6.60 8.78
N THR A 189 -12.14 5.48 9.03
CA THR A 189 -13.32 5.04 8.29
C THR A 189 -14.47 6.04 8.38
N ASN A 190 -14.57 6.79 9.47
CA ASN A 190 -15.51 7.88 9.66
C ASN A 190 -15.14 9.21 8.96
N GLY A 191 -13.99 9.26 8.27
CA GLY A 191 -13.47 10.44 7.59
C GLY A 191 -12.52 11.31 8.44
N ASN A 192 -12.21 10.92 9.69
CA ASN A 192 -11.36 11.70 10.58
C ASN A 192 -9.90 11.73 10.08
N VAL A 193 -9.43 12.91 9.68
CA VAL A 193 -8.06 13.17 9.20
C VAL A 193 -7.08 13.33 10.36
N LYS A 194 -7.54 13.85 11.51
CA LYS A 194 -6.68 14.11 12.66
C LYS A 194 -5.93 12.86 13.13
N ILE A 195 -6.57 11.67 13.08
CA ILE A 195 -5.91 10.42 13.48
C ILE A 195 -4.71 10.07 12.60
N ALA A 196 -4.74 10.44 11.31
CA ALA A 196 -3.61 10.24 10.40
C ALA A 196 -2.48 11.24 10.72
N ILE A 197 -2.81 12.50 11.05
CA ILE A 197 -1.82 13.51 11.49
C ILE A 197 -1.14 13.05 12.78
N ASP A 198 -1.91 12.60 13.78
CA ASP A 198 -1.37 12.08 15.03
C ASP A 198 -0.48 10.84 14.79
N ALA A 199 -0.83 9.99 13.79
CA ALA A 199 -0.03 8.84 13.41
C ALA A 199 1.30 9.24 12.75
N ILE A 200 1.30 10.25 11.88
CA ILE A 200 2.52 10.83 11.27
C ILE A 200 3.44 11.34 12.36
N ARG A 201 2.92 12.17 13.27
CA ARG A 201 3.72 12.73 14.39
C ARG A 201 4.29 11.64 15.29
N ALA A 202 3.50 10.61 15.60
CA ALA A 202 3.96 9.48 16.39
C ALA A 202 5.07 8.70 15.65
N SER A 203 4.89 8.42 14.35
CA SER A 203 5.88 7.66 13.57
C SER A 203 7.20 8.40 13.34
N GLN A 204 7.23 9.74 13.45
CA GLN A 204 8.46 10.53 13.40
C GLN A 204 9.32 10.39 14.67
N ALA A 205 8.72 9.98 15.78
CA ALA A 205 9.44 9.79 17.03
C ALA A 205 10.18 8.46 17.09
N SER A 206 11.21 8.40 17.95
CA SER A 206 11.89 7.14 18.31
C SER A 206 11.02 6.34 19.28
N HIS A 207 10.88 5.04 19.00
CA HIS A 207 10.12 4.11 19.82
C HIS A 207 10.96 2.89 20.22
N TYR A 208 10.53 2.20 21.26
CA TYR A 208 11.03 0.88 21.63
C TYR A 208 9.90 -0.12 21.52
N PHE A 209 10.10 -1.18 20.76
CA PHE A 209 9.16 -2.29 20.63
C PHE A 209 9.90 -3.62 20.50
N TYR A 210 9.19 -4.71 20.61
CA TYR A 210 9.76 -6.06 20.42
C TYR A 210 9.14 -6.72 19.20
N SER A 211 9.97 -7.42 18.45
CA SER A 211 9.60 -8.17 17.24
C SER A 211 10.60 -9.30 17.04
N PRO A 212 10.25 -10.37 16.32
CA PRO A 212 11.27 -11.30 15.84
C PRO A 212 12.30 -10.58 14.98
N ASP A 213 13.58 -10.91 15.16
CA ASP A 213 14.64 -10.52 14.24
C ASP A 213 14.65 -11.40 12.98
N LYS A 214 15.60 -11.19 12.10
CA LYS A 214 15.72 -11.99 10.86
C LYS A 214 15.99 -13.47 11.12
N ASN A 215 16.48 -13.84 12.31
CA ASN A 215 16.72 -15.22 12.72
C ASN A 215 15.58 -15.80 13.58
N GLY A 216 14.45 -15.11 13.67
CA GLY A 216 13.28 -15.55 14.42
C GLY A 216 13.37 -15.37 15.94
N ARG A 217 14.39 -14.67 16.46
CA ARG A 217 14.55 -14.43 17.90
C ARG A 217 13.82 -13.17 18.31
N MET A 218 13.06 -13.24 19.40
CA MET A 218 12.43 -12.06 19.98
C MET A 218 13.49 -11.07 20.41
N THR A 219 13.47 -9.87 19.82
CA THR A 219 14.47 -8.82 19.98
C THR A 219 13.79 -7.50 20.30
N VAL A 220 14.38 -6.71 21.18
CA VAL A 220 13.96 -5.32 21.46
C VAL A 220 14.63 -4.41 20.43
N TYR A 221 13.81 -3.66 19.71
CA TYR A 221 14.26 -2.66 18.73
C TYR A 221 14.07 -1.24 19.29
N ARG A 222 15.02 -0.39 18.96
CA ARG A 222 14.86 1.07 19.06
C ARG A 222 14.81 1.63 17.65
N THR A 223 13.77 2.43 17.33
CA THR A 223 13.64 3.10 16.04
C THR A 223 14.31 4.47 16.07
N SER A 224 14.62 5.02 14.91
CA SER A 224 15.06 6.42 14.76
C SER A 224 13.91 7.37 14.46
N GLY A 225 12.72 6.85 14.16
CA GLY A 225 11.61 7.59 13.58
C GLY A 225 11.65 7.59 12.05
N ASN A 226 10.49 7.77 11.43
CA ASN A 226 10.30 7.85 9.99
C ASN A 226 9.80 9.26 9.61
N PRO A 227 10.63 10.12 8.99
CA PRO A 227 10.25 11.49 8.66
C PRO A 227 9.30 11.61 7.45
N PHE A 228 9.09 10.53 6.69
CA PHE A 228 8.32 10.53 5.44
C PHE A 228 6.90 9.99 5.60
N GLY A 229 6.33 10.15 6.82
CA GLY A 229 4.91 9.92 7.07
C GLY A 229 4.04 10.96 6.36
N HIS A 230 2.93 10.54 5.74
CA HIS A 230 2.02 11.45 5.03
C HIS A 230 0.57 10.94 5.07
N ILE A 231 -0.39 11.82 4.75
CA ILE A 231 -1.82 11.47 4.74
C ILE A 231 -2.20 10.78 3.44
N ILE A 232 -3.14 9.83 3.54
CA ILE A 232 -3.91 9.30 2.41
C ILE A 232 -5.39 9.63 2.67
N LEU A 233 -5.99 10.48 1.83
CA LEU A 233 -7.42 10.76 1.86
C LEU A 233 -8.18 9.65 1.11
N ARG A 234 -9.04 8.92 1.83
CA ARG A 234 -9.78 7.77 1.29
C ARG A 234 -11.31 7.91 1.36
N GLY A 235 -11.80 9.13 1.72
CA GLY A 235 -13.19 9.35 2.06
C GLY A 235 -13.58 8.77 3.43
N GLY A 236 -14.85 8.82 3.77
CA GLY A 236 -15.37 8.32 5.02
C GLY A 236 -16.89 8.12 5.00
N GLU A 237 -17.47 7.82 6.14
CA GLU A 237 -18.93 7.64 6.29
C GLU A 237 -19.74 8.88 5.87
N LYS A 238 -19.15 10.08 6.00
CA LYS A 238 -19.77 11.33 5.58
C LYS A 238 -19.69 11.60 4.07
N GLY A 239 -18.97 10.76 3.34
CA GLY A 239 -18.78 10.88 1.90
C GLY A 239 -17.32 11.00 1.46
N PRO A 240 -17.09 11.36 0.19
CA PRO A 240 -15.77 11.64 -0.38
C PRO A 240 -15.05 12.80 0.32
N ASN A 241 -13.70 12.84 0.20
CA ASN A 241 -12.87 13.92 0.72
C ASN A 241 -11.67 14.23 -0.21
N PHE A 242 -11.90 14.13 -1.52
CA PHE A 242 -10.89 14.40 -2.54
C PHE A 242 -10.99 15.81 -3.15
N ASP A 243 -12.11 16.50 -2.94
CA ASP A 243 -12.34 17.86 -3.47
C ASP A 243 -11.32 18.87 -2.92
N GLU A 244 -11.16 19.98 -3.63
CA GLU A 244 -10.16 21.02 -3.31
C GLU A 244 -10.29 21.53 -1.87
N ALA A 245 -11.52 21.71 -1.37
CA ALA A 245 -11.74 22.19 -0.01
C ALA A 245 -11.29 21.17 1.03
N SER A 246 -11.56 19.88 0.81
CA SER A 246 -11.13 18.78 1.68
C SER A 246 -9.61 18.61 1.67
N VAL A 247 -8.98 18.67 0.49
CA VAL A 247 -7.52 18.61 0.33
C VAL A 247 -6.87 19.81 1.05
N LYS A 248 -7.38 21.02 0.82
CA LYS A 248 -6.89 22.23 1.49
C LYS A 248 -7.01 22.11 3.02
N GLN A 249 -8.16 21.71 3.54
CA GLN A 249 -8.37 21.55 4.98
C GLN A 249 -7.40 20.53 5.60
N ALA A 250 -7.14 19.41 4.92
CA ALA A 250 -6.18 18.42 5.40
C ALA A 250 -4.76 18.98 5.44
N CYS A 251 -4.35 19.75 4.42
CA CYS A 251 -3.04 20.39 4.37
C CYS A 251 -2.89 21.52 5.40
N ASP A 252 -3.93 22.36 5.57
CA ASP A 252 -3.94 23.38 6.61
C ASP A 252 -3.74 22.73 8.01
N SER A 253 -4.38 21.58 8.25
CA SER A 253 -4.19 20.84 9.51
C SER A 253 -2.81 20.20 9.65
N LEU A 254 -2.12 19.84 8.55
CA LEU A 254 -0.70 19.44 8.58
C LEU A 254 0.20 20.62 8.96
N ALA A 255 -0.05 21.80 8.38
CA ALA A 255 0.71 23.02 8.63
C ALA A 255 0.66 23.46 10.11
N GLU A 256 -0.46 23.26 10.82
CA GLU A 256 -0.60 23.51 12.26
C GLU A 256 0.48 22.80 13.10
N PHE A 257 1.00 21.66 12.60
CA PHE A 257 2.04 20.87 13.26
C PHE A 257 3.41 20.97 12.59
N GLY A 258 3.60 21.88 11.62
CA GLY A 258 4.85 22.05 10.87
C GLY A 258 5.18 20.85 9.97
N LEU A 259 4.17 20.10 9.55
CA LEU A 259 4.31 18.97 8.63
C LEU A 259 4.20 19.43 7.18
N PRO A 260 4.81 18.70 6.20
CA PRO A 260 4.65 19.01 4.78
C PRO A 260 3.17 19.05 4.36
N GLU A 261 2.77 20.12 3.69
CA GLU A 261 1.40 20.33 3.22
C GLU A 261 1.12 19.55 1.92
N ARG A 262 1.51 18.28 1.90
CA ARG A 262 1.37 17.39 0.73
C ARG A 262 0.78 16.05 1.16
N LEU A 263 -0.11 15.51 0.33
CA LEU A 263 -0.83 14.29 0.65
C LEU A 263 -1.09 13.44 -0.60
N ILE A 264 -1.57 12.22 -0.37
CA ILE A 264 -2.02 11.30 -1.42
C ILE A 264 -3.55 11.21 -1.37
N VAL A 265 -4.19 11.15 -2.53
CA VAL A 265 -5.63 10.92 -2.67
C VAL A 265 -5.87 9.50 -3.17
N ASP A 266 -6.57 8.71 -2.38
CA ASP A 266 -7.04 7.37 -2.77
C ASP A 266 -8.35 7.50 -3.54
N PHE A 267 -8.34 7.15 -4.82
CA PHE A 267 -9.49 7.25 -5.73
C PHE A 267 -10.55 6.20 -5.46
N SER A 268 -10.18 5.11 -4.79
CA SER A 268 -11.06 4.00 -4.43
C SER A 268 -11.83 4.24 -3.12
N HIS A 269 -12.39 3.20 -2.53
CA HIS A 269 -13.07 3.19 -1.23
C HIS A 269 -14.27 4.16 -1.17
N ALA A 270 -14.33 5.07 -0.17
CA ALA A 270 -15.44 5.99 -0.02
C ALA A 270 -15.38 7.16 -1.01
N ASN A 271 -14.21 7.48 -1.56
CA ASN A 271 -14.06 8.51 -2.58
C ASN A 271 -14.79 8.15 -3.89
N CYS A 272 -14.77 6.89 -4.30
CA CYS A 272 -15.55 6.42 -5.44
C CYS A 272 -16.88 5.74 -5.04
N GLN A 273 -17.25 5.77 -3.74
CA GLN A 273 -18.45 5.11 -3.21
C GLN A 273 -18.53 3.61 -3.59
N LYS A 274 -17.39 2.92 -3.65
CA LYS A 274 -17.22 1.53 -4.09
C LYS A 274 -17.70 1.24 -5.52
N GLN A 275 -17.81 2.26 -6.36
CA GLN A 275 -18.13 2.16 -7.78
C GLN A 275 -16.83 2.39 -8.57
N HIS A 276 -16.16 1.31 -8.99
CA HIS A 276 -14.78 1.40 -9.53
C HIS A 276 -14.63 2.43 -10.66
N ARG A 277 -15.61 2.57 -11.57
CA ARG A 277 -15.54 3.56 -12.66
C ARG A 277 -15.59 5.01 -12.18
N LYS A 278 -16.14 5.27 -10.98
CA LYS A 278 -16.08 6.62 -10.39
C LYS A 278 -14.67 7.04 -9.96
N GLN A 279 -13.70 6.12 -9.92
CA GLN A 279 -12.30 6.49 -9.77
C GLN A 279 -11.85 7.44 -10.91
N LEU A 280 -12.41 7.32 -12.11
CA LEU A 280 -12.15 8.26 -13.22
C LEU A 280 -12.72 9.65 -12.97
N ASP A 281 -13.85 9.75 -12.26
CA ASP A 281 -14.43 11.07 -11.90
C ASP A 281 -13.55 11.75 -10.85
N VAL A 282 -13.07 10.99 -9.86
CA VAL A 282 -12.08 11.48 -8.88
C VAL A 282 -10.80 11.92 -9.61
N ALA A 283 -10.31 11.13 -10.56
CA ALA A 283 -9.13 11.50 -11.36
C ALA A 283 -9.32 12.83 -12.11
N ARG A 284 -10.49 13.07 -12.70
CA ARG A 284 -10.79 14.34 -13.40
C ARG A 284 -10.76 15.53 -12.46
N ASP A 285 -11.31 15.40 -11.26
CA ASP A 285 -11.26 16.45 -10.24
C ASP A 285 -9.82 16.76 -9.84
N ILE A 286 -9.03 15.73 -9.50
CA ILE A 286 -7.61 15.87 -9.14
C ILE A 286 -6.82 16.51 -10.30
N CYS A 287 -7.06 16.11 -11.55
CA CYS A 287 -6.44 16.74 -12.71
C CYS A 287 -6.79 18.25 -12.79
N THR A 288 -8.02 18.62 -12.46
CA THR A 288 -8.44 20.03 -12.42
C THR A 288 -7.70 20.80 -11.34
N GLN A 289 -7.57 20.25 -10.14
CA GLN A 289 -6.82 20.85 -9.03
C GLN A 289 -5.34 21.05 -9.41
N ILE A 290 -4.69 20.05 -10.01
CA ILE A 290 -3.30 20.12 -10.46
C ILE A 290 -3.13 21.21 -11.52
N LYS A 291 -3.98 21.24 -12.55
CA LYS A 291 -3.96 22.26 -13.61
C LYS A 291 -4.21 23.68 -13.08
N SER A 292 -4.93 23.81 -11.98
CA SER A 292 -5.14 25.08 -11.28
C SER A 292 -3.96 25.51 -10.39
N GLY A 293 -2.85 24.77 -10.41
CA GLY A 293 -1.62 25.08 -9.69
C GLY A 293 -1.55 24.54 -8.25
N SER A 294 -2.39 23.55 -7.90
CA SER A 294 -2.30 22.90 -6.59
C SER A 294 -1.02 22.09 -6.46
N THR A 295 -0.19 22.43 -5.49
CA THR A 295 1.03 21.69 -5.10
C THR A 295 0.79 20.72 -3.94
N ARG A 296 -0.44 20.66 -3.40
CA ARG A 296 -0.81 19.88 -2.21
C ARG A 296 -0.91 18.37 -2.48
N ILE A 297 -1.13 17.98 -3.73
CA ILE A 297 -1.31 16.58 -4.12
C ILE A 297 0.05 16.04 -4.55
N ALA A 298 0.68 15.24 -3.67
CA ALA A 298 1.94 14.56 -3.97
C ALA A 298 1.72 13.28 -4.78
N GLY A 299 0.54 12.69 -4.68
CA GLY A 299 0.26 11.44 -5.39
C GLY A 299 -1.19 11.00 -5.32
N ILE A 300 -1.44 9.93 -6.04
CA ILE A 300 -2.73 9.25 -6.11
C ILE A 300 -2.57 7.76 -5.80
N MET A 301 -3.67 7.15 -5.37
CA MET A 301 -3.79 5.71 -5.26
C MET A 301 -5.06 5.26 -5.97
N ALA A 302 -4.98 4.20 -6.79
CA ALA A 302 -6.14 3.65 -7.48
C ALA A 302 -6.16 2.13 -7.43
N GLU A 303 -7.33 1.55 -7.25
CA GLU A 303 -7.55 0.12 -7.37
C GLU A 303 -7.84 -0.24 -8.83
N SER A 304 -6.93 -0.99 -9.42
CA SER A 304 -6.88 -1.32 -10.84
C SER A 304 -6.37 -2.75 -11.03
N PHE A 305 -6.95 -3.48 -11.98
CA PHE A 305 -6.45 -4.80 -12.35
C PHE A 305 -6.62 -5.02 -13.87
N ILE A 306 -6.41 -6.26 -14.35
CA ILE A 306 -6.54 -6.58 -15.79
C ILE A 306 -7.99 -6.41 -16.24
N MET A 307 -8.92 -7.04 -15.51
CA MET A 307 -10.36 -6.96 -15.75
C MET A 307 -11.03 -6.04 -14.73
N GLU A 308 -12.02 -5.26 -15.19
CA GLU A 308 -12.78 -4.36 -14.32
C GLU A 308 -13.69 -5.10 -13.33
N GLY A 309 -14.05 -4.41 -12.25
CA GLY A 309 -15.01 -4.90 -11.27
C GLY A 309 -14.40 -5.88 -10.27
N ASN A 310 -15.25 -6.74 -9.75
CA ASN A 310 -14.90 -7.83 -8.85
C ASN A 310 -15.81 -9.03 -9.04
N GLN A 311 -15.39 -10.17 -8.49
CA GLN A 311 -16.11 -11.44 -8.52
C GLN A 311 -16.21 -12.06 -7.12
N PRO A 312 -17.25 -12.86 -6.83
CA PRO A 312 -17.34 -13.58 -5.58
C PRO A 312 -16.41 -14.79 -5.55
N MET A 313 -15.90 -15.13 -4.36
CA MET A 313 -15.08 -16.30 -4.09
C MET A 313 -15.92 -17.59 -3.88
N THR A 314 -16.94 -17.83 -4.71
CA THR A 314 -17.86 -18.99 -4.54
C THR A 314 -17.36 -20.25 -5.23
N ASP A 315 -16.62 -20.13 -6.31
CA ASP A 315 -16.01 -21.22 -7.04
C ASP A 315 -14.58 -20.84 -7.43
N ILE A 316 -13.63 -21.29 -6.62
CA ILE A 316 -12.21 -20.95 -6.78
C ILE A 316 -11.59 -21.53 -8.05
N ASN A 317 -12.19 -22.58 -8.66
CA ASN A 317 -11.69 -23.21 -9.86
C ASN A 317 -12.14 -22.50 -11.15
N ASN A 318 -13.13 -21.61 -11.05
CA ASN A 318 -13.72 -20.87 -12.17
C ASN A 318 -13.63 -19.35 -12.00
N LEU A 319 -12.60 -18.86 -11.30
CA LEU A 319 -12.38 -17.42 -11.18
C LEU A 319 -11.98 -16.82 -12.54
N THR A 320 -12.55 -15.66 -12.84
CA THR A 320 -12.14 -14.86 -14.00
C THR A 320 -10.72 -14.37 -13.81
N TYR A 321 -9.82 -14.72 -14.71
CA TYR A 321 -8.43 -14.32 -14.69
C TYR A 321 -8.29 -12.78 -14.66
N GLY A 322 -7.46 -12.26 -13.74
CA GLY A 322 -7.17 -10.84 -13.65
C GLY A 322 -8.32 -9.98 -13.14
N GLN A 323 -9.36 -10.56 -12.51
CA GLN A 323 -10.44 -9.83 -11.87
C GLN A 323 -10.35 -9.94 -10.35
N SER A 324 -10.56 -8.83 -9.64
CA SER A 324 -10.49 -8.76 -8.18
C SER A 324 -11.49 -9.69 -7.49
N ILE A 325 -11.11 -10.33 -6.39
CA ILE A 325 -12.00 -11.09 -5.47
C ILE A 325 -12.34 -10.29 -4.20
N THR A 326 -11.93 -9.03 -4.14
CA THR A 326 -12.20 -8.12 -3.01
C THR A 326 -12.96 -6.89 -3.50
N ASP A 327 -12.48 -5.66 -3.28
CA ASP A 327 -13.18 -4.48 -3.78
C ASP A 327 -13.02 -4.34 -5.31
N PRO A 328 -14.02 -3.77 -6.01
CA PRO A 328 -14.00 -3.68 -7.47
C PRO A 328 -12.92 -2.71 -7.96
N CYS A 329 -12.17 -3.12 -8.98
CA CYS A 329 -11.04 -2.40 -9.58
C CYS A 329 -11.39 -1.80 -10.95
N LEU A 330 -10.69 -0.74 -11.38
CA LEU A 330 -10.64 -0.34 -12.78
C LEU A 330 -10.05 -1.46 -13.63
N GLY A 331 -10.49 -1.60 -14.86
CA GLY A 331 -9.85 -2.44 -15.86
C GLY A 331 -8.59 -1.78 -16.43
N TRP A 332 -7.83 -2.53 -17.23
CA TRP A 332 -6.58 -2.06 -17.80
C TRP A 332 -6.73 -0.80 -18.66
N ASP A 333 -7.71 -0.76 -19.56
CA ASP A 333 -7.91 0.37 -20.49
C ASP A 333 -8.30 1.65 -19.73
N ASP A 334 -9.15 1.54 -18.72
CA ASP A 334 -9.50 2.66 -17.85
C ASP A 334 -8.29 3.14 -17.02
N THR A 335 -7.40 2.22 -16.65
CA THR A 335 -6.16 2.56 -15.94
C THR A 335 -5.21 3.36 -16.83
N VAL A 336 -5.02 2.95 -18.08
CA VAL A 336 -4.22 3.71 -19.06
C VAL A 336 -4.83 5.10 -19.28
N THR A 337 -6.16 5.17 -19.47
CA THR A 337 -6.90 6.44 -19.60
C THR A 337 -6.66 7.36 -18.39
N MET A 338 -6.71 6.83 -17.17
CA MET A 338 -6.44 7.57 -15.95
C MET A 338 -4.99 8.09 -15.91
N LEU A 339 -4.01 7.26 -16.24
CA LEU A 339 -2.60 7.66 -16.26
C LEU A 339 -2.33 8.73 -17.32
N ASP A 340 -2.95 8.63 -18.50
CA ASP A 340 -2.86 9.65 -19.56
C ASP A 340 -3.41 11.00 -19.07
N MET A 341 -4.58 11.01 -18.42
CA MET A 341 -5.17 12.25 -17.88
C MET A 341 -4.28 12.89 -16.81
N LEU A 342 -3.70 12.09 -15.90
CA LEU A 342 -2.83 12.57 -14.82
C LEU A 342 -1.53 13.13 -15.39
N ALA A 343 -0.88 12.43 -16.32
CA ALA A 343 0.35 12.90 -16.94
C ALA A 343 0.15 14.22 -17.69
N GLU A 344 -0.95 14.33 -18.45
CA GLU A 344 -1.30 15.60 -19.15
C GLU A 344 -1.58 16.73 -18.16
N ALA A 345 -2.20 16.44 -17.01
CA ALA A 345 -2.44 17.45 -15.98
C ALA A 345 -1.13 17.96 -15.36
N VAL A 346 -0.21 17.07 -15.01
CA VAL A 346 1.11 17.42 -14.46
C VAL A 346 1.92 18.21 -15.49
N LYS A 347 1.94 17.75 -16.76
CA LYS A 347 2.63 18.43 -17.84
C LYS A 347 2.10 19.85 -18.09
N SER A 348 0.78 20.05 -17.98
CA SER A 348 0.13 21.36 -18.20
C SER A 348 0.35 22.32 -17.03
N ALA A 349 0.73 21.82 -15.84
CA ALA A 349 0.98 22.64 -14.65
C ALA A 349 2.44 23.09 -14.52
N LYS A 350 3.37 22.47 -15.28
CA LYS A 350 4.78 22.87 -15.42
C LYS A 350 4.94 24.01 -16.41
#